data_24207cff250e00ffc8777751aa76415f
#
_entry.id   24207cff250e00ffc8777751aa76415f
#
_cell.length_a   1.000
_cell.length_b   1.000
_cell.length_c   1.000
_cell.angle_alpha   90.00
_cell.angle_beta   90.00
_cell.angle_gamma   90.00
#
_symmetry.space_group_name_H-M   'P 1'
#
loop_
_entity.id
_entity.type
_entity.pdbx_description
1 polymer ?
#
loop_
_entity_poly.entity_id
_entity_poly.type
_entity_poly.pdbx_seq_one_letter_code
_entity_poly.pdbx_strand_id
1 'polypeptide(L)'
;MRCLTIGLVALLAFSAQARAAEPWNLLVVTMDDLSCDSVGAFGCKLPDTTPNIDRLAAEGLRFAQAHVQVGNCMPSRNVMFSGKYPHNNHVEGFYMVREPGYPVLSELLQQAGYHTEIRGKVSHSTPYSPFPGWAQTLDKLPDGTPADPKNAPSYYTSTKQGIDAAKQAGKPFFINMNVSDPHKPFFNEKKRPDPNQPTREFKAAEVPIPGFLFDDPEVREELAQYYSSVRRGDDGVGHVLRALEESGLADRTVVVFLSDHGMPLPFAKTQLYYHSTHTPLIVRWPGVTKPGTVDDKHLVSAVDLTPTLLDVVGIKQSEGSKQPSFDGRSFEPLLRGASQDGRDMIVTEYNENAGGFRHPMRAVVTRDFGYIFNPWSNGKRKMATATKGTITYRRMLALGPQNPEIAARLDLFEHRVPEELYQYSVDPDARNNLVKSESHQADYQRLTTALEAWMVKTGDPMLEVFQGRADPNVREAYMAKVEAEAAARKSGRTKVADEGDEATPAKPKKKQAGKKRTKAAL
;
A
#
# COMPACT_ATOMS: atom_id res chain seq x y z
N MET A 1 60.76 -32.42 -60.86
CA MET A 1 59.31 -32.30 -60.66
C MET A 1 59.08 -32.36 -59.13
N ARG A 2 58.79 -31.22 -58.50
CA ARG A 2 58.47 -31.13 -57.06
C ARG A 2 57.00 -30.73 -56.99
N CYS A 3 56.15 -31.59 -56.47
CA CYS A 3 54.75 -31.31 -56.18
C CYS A 3 54.66 -30.51 -54.88
N LEU A 4 54.11 -29.28 -54.92
CA LEU A 4 53.70 -28.53 -53.77
C LEU A 4 52.26 -28.95 -53.41
N THR A 5 52.07 -29.49 -52.23
CA THR A 5 50.74 -29.74 -51.65
C THR A 5 50.34 -28.51 -50.81
N ILE A 6 49.33 -27.78 -51.26
CA ILE A 6 48.74 -26.64 -50.52
C ILE A 6 47.68 -27.21 -49.56
N GLY A 7 47.99 -27.21 -48.27
CA GLY A 7 47.02 -27.55 -47.20
C GLY A 7 46.05 -26.38 -46.94
N LEU A 8 44.77 -26.56 -47.21
CA LEU A 8 43.69 -25.62 -46.90
C LEU A 8 43.33 -25.79 -45.41
N VAL A 9 43.75 -24.84 -44.57
CA VAL A 9 43.31 -24.75 -43.17
C VAL A 9 41.97 -24.00 -43.13
N ALA A 10 40.87 -24.74 -42.95
CA ALA A 10 39.54 -24.13 -42.71
C ALA A 10 39.47 -23.62 -41.26
N LEU A 11 39.55 -22.31 -41.05
CA LEU A 11 39.21 -21.66 -39.81
C LEU A 11 37.69 -21.72 -39.57
N LEU A 12 37.24 -22.62 -38.68
CA LEU A 12 35.89 -22.58 -38.13
C LEU A 12 35.78 -21.40 -37.17
N ALA A 13 35.25 -20.27 -37.64
CA ALA A 13 34.86 -19.16 -36.78
C ALA A 13 33.60 -19.58 -36.01
N PHE A 14 33.76 -19.99 -34.75
CA PHE A 14 32.67 -20.08 -33.81
C PHE A 14 32.21 -18.64 -33.51
N SER A 15 31.16 -18.17 -34.19
CA SER A 15 30.43 -16.99 -33.75
C SER A 15 29.72 -17.33 -32.45
N ALA A 16 30.32 -16.97 -31.32
CA ALA A 16 29.63 -16.92 -30.04
C ALA A 16 28.54 -15.85 -30.17
N GLN A 17 27.34 -16.26 -30.61
CA GLN A 17 26.16 -15.44 -30.49
C GLN A 17 26.00 -15.15 -29.02
N ALA A 18 26.24 -13.91 -28.59
CA ALA A 18 25.94 -13.46 -27.23
C ALA A 18 24.45 -13.73 -27.02
N ARG A 19 24.14 -14.79 -26.27
CA ARG A 19 22.78 -15.12 -25.88
C ARG A 19 22.30 -13.92 -25.07
N ALA A 20 21.28 -13.20 -25.56
CA ALA A 20 20.66 -12.11 -24.82
C ALA A 20 20.36 -12.64 -23.41
N ALA A 21 20.77 -11.90 -22.40
CA ALA A 21 20.52 -12.31 -21.02
C ALA A 21 19.03 -12.57 -20.84
N GLU A 22 18.69 -13.74 -20.32
CA GLU A 22 17.27 -14.08 -20.08
C GLU A 22 16.64 -13.01 -19.16
N PRO A 23 15.42 -12.54 -19.46
CA PRO A 23 14.78 -11.51 -18.66
C PRO A 23 14.53 -11.98 -17.22
N TRP A 24 14.59 -11.05 -16.27
CA TRP A 24 14.27 -11.32 -14.87
C TRP A 24 12.78 -11.57 -14.68
N ASN A 25 12.41 -12.55 -13.87
CA ASN A 25 11.06 -12.66 -13.36
C ASN A 25 10.82 -11.63 -12.24
N LEU A 26 9.58 -11.21 -12.09
CA LEU A 26 9.15 -10.28 -11.04
C LEU A 26 8.10 -10.92 -10.15
N LEU A 27 8.34 -10.92 -8.84
CA LEU A 27 7.37 -11.30 -7.82
C LEU A 27 7.18 -10.14 -6.86
N VAL A 28 6.01 -9.51 -6.88
CA VAL A 28 5.61 -8.49 -5.92
C VAL A 28 4.67 -9.13 -4.91
N VAL A 29 5.02 -9.07 -3.63
CA VAL A 29 4.22 -9.58 -2.52
C VAL A 29 3.78 -8.39 -1.67
N THR A 30 2.47 -8.16 -1.58
CA THR A 30 1.89 -7.07 -0.79
C THR A 30 1.04 -7.64 0.33
N MET A 31 1.28 -7.23 1.57
CA MET A 31 0.36 -7.49 2.68
C MET A 31 -0.63 -6.33 2.83
N ASP A 32 -1.85 -6.62 3.27
CA ASP A 32 -2.94 -5.66 3.42
C ASP A 32 -3.06 -5.22 4.88
N ASP A 33 -2.96 -3.91 5.16
CA ASP A 33 -3.05 -3.35 6.52
C ASP A 33 -1.86 -3.69 7.45
N LEU A 34 -0.66 -3.94 6.94
CA LEU A 34 0.51 -4.26 7.76
C LEU A 34 1.30 -3.00 8.13
N SER A 35 1.35 -2.67 9.41
CA SER A 35 2.22 -1.60 9.94
C SER A 35 3.70 -1.98 9.83
N CYS A 36 4.55 -1.02 9.45
CA CYS A 36 5.99 -1.23 9.33
C CYS A 36 6.62 -1.71 10.65
N ASP A 37 6.23 -1.12 11.77
CA ASP A 37 6.68 -1.46 13.13
C ASP A 37 6.13 -2.79 13.66
N SER A 38 5.28 -3.48 12.91
CA SER A 38 4.82 -4.85 13.21
C SER A 38 5.72 -5.93 12.62
N VAL A 39 6.72 -5.55 11.81
CA VAL A 39 7.67 -6.45 11.15
C VAL A 39 8.97 -6.54 11.96
N GLY A 40 9.44 -7.77 12.26
CA GLY A 40 10.64 -7.99 13.06
C GLY A 40 11.87 -7.28 12.51
N ALA A 41 12.15 -7.40 11.22
CA ALA A 41 13.26 -6.74 10.54
C ALA A 41 13.19 -5.21 10.58
N PHE A 42 12.03 -4.61 10.88
CA PHE A 42 11.83 -3.17 11.02
C PHE A 42 11.66 -2.72 12.48
N GLY A 43 12.00 -3.58 13.43
CA GLY A 43 12.09 -3.23 14.85
C GLY A 43 10.82 -3.51 15.66
N CYS A 44 9.97 -4.44 15.22
CA CYS A 44 8.86 -4.92 16.03
C CYS A 44 9.35 -5.39 17.39
N LYS A 45 8.76 -4.85 18.46
CA LYS A 45 9.12 -5.21 19.84
C LYS A 45 8.58 -6.58 20.26
N LEU A 46 7.56 -7.08 19.56
CA LEU A 46 6.99 -8.40 19.79
C LEU A 46 7.80 -9.42 18.99
N PRO A 47 8.51 -10.36 19.65
CA PRO A 47 9.34 -11.31 18.94
C PRO A 47 8.52 -12.29 18.10
N ASP A 48 9.11 -12.76 17.01
CA ASP A 48 8.58 -13.83 16.19
C ASP A 48 7.23 -13.49 15.52
N THR A 49 7.03 -12.21 15.17
CA THR A 49 5.84 -11.77 14.40
C THR A 49 5.92 -12.15 12.93
N THR A 50 7.10 -12.02 12.32
CA THR A 50 7.28 -12.11 10.85
C THR A 50 8.55 -12.84 10.41
N PRO A 51 8.82 -14.10 10.87
CA PRO A 51 10.08 -14.79 10.59
C PRO A 51 10.35 -15.03 9.10
N ASN A 52 9.32 -15.18 8.26
CA ASN A 52 9.50 -15.36 6.81
C ASN A 52 9.87 -14.06 6.11
N ILE A 53 9.26 -12.95 6.50
CA ILE A 53 9.60 -11.61 6.00
C ILE A 53 10.99 -11.20 6.51
N ASP A 54 11.32 -11.52 7.75
CA ASP A 54 12.63 -11.25 8.33
C ASP A 54 13.74 -12.03 7.61
N ARG A 55 13.46 -13.28 7.20
CA ARG A 55 14.36 -14.06 6.33
C ARG A 55 14.54 -13.38 4.98
N LEU A 56 13.47 -12.93 4.33
CA LEU A 56 13.56 -12.18 3.07
C LEU A 56 14.39 -10.90 3.23
N ALA A 57 14.24 -10.18 4.35
CA ALA A 57 15.05 -9.00 4.66
C ALA A 57 16.54 -9.33 4.83
N ALA A 58 16.85 -10.47 5.43
CA ALA A 58 18.24 -10.96 5.55
C ALA A 58 18.84 -11.37 4.19
N GLU A 59 18.02 -11.73 3.21
CA GLU A 59 18.45 -12.11 1.85
C GLU A 59 18.47 -10.91 0.88
N GLY A 60 17.89 -9.75 1.26
CA GLY A 60 17.71 -8.59 0.39
C GLY A 60 18.24 -7.27 0.97
N LEU A 61 17.86 -6.20 0.30
CA LEU A 61 18.01 -4.81 0.77
C LEU A 61 16.67 -4.33 1.31
N ARG A 62 16.65 -3.79 2.54
CA ARG A 62 15.47 -3.10 3.10
C ARG A 62 15.67 -1.60 3.12
N PHE A 63 14.59 -0.86 2.86
CA PHE A 63 14.55 0.60 2.96
C PHE A 63 13.90 0.99 4.28
N ALA A 64 14.67 1.69 5.14
CA ALA A 64 14.18 2.11 6.45
C ALA A 64 13.19 3.30 6.37
N GLN A 65 13.19 4.02 5.25
CA GLN A 65 12.36 5.22 5.03
C GLN A 65 11.53 5.06 3.75
N ALA A 66 10.70 4.00 3.71
CA ALA A 66 9.78 3.78 2.60
C ALA A 66 8.36 4.19 3.00
N HIS A 67 7.65 4.88 2.11
CA HIS A 67 6.29 5.31 2.36
C HIS A 67 5.36 5.00 1.18
N VAL A 68 4.09 4.74 1.47
CA VAL A 68 3.04 4.77 0.45
C VAL A 68 2.47 6.17 0.35
N GLN A 69 1.90 6.52 -0.82
CA GLN A 69 1.31 7.84 -1.01
C GLN A 69 -0.02 8.00 -0.29
N VAL A 70 -0.77 6.92 -0.10
CA VAL A 70 -2.13 6.96 0.45
C VAL A 70 -2.28 5.92 1.55
N GLY A 71 -2.72 6.33 2.72
CA GLY A 71 -3.04 5.42 3.83
C GLY A 71 -4.37 4.67 3.63
N ASN A 72 -4.65 4.19 2.39
CA ASN A 72 -5.87 3.46 2.06
C ASN A 72 -5.66 2.54 0.84
N CYS A 73 -6.27 1.34 0.84
CA CYS A 73 -5.94 0.22 -0.05
C CYS A 73 -5.98 0.55 -1.55
N MET A 74 -7.17 0.84 -2.11
CA MET A 74 -7.34 1.00 -3.56
C MET A 74 -6.53 2.16 -4.12
N PRO A 75 -6.56 3.39 -3.57
CA PRO A 75 -5.73 4.47 -4.08
C PRO A 75 -4.22 4.18 -3.95
N SER A 76 -3.77 3.60 -2.83
CA SER A 76 -2.37 3.25 -2.62
C SER A 76 -1.86 2.26 -3.68
N ARG A 77 -2.62 1.17 -3.92
CA ARG A 77 -2.25 0.15 -4.90
C ARG A 77 -2.27 0.69 -6.33
N ASN A 78 -3.21 1.58 -6.65
CA ASN A 78 -3.21 2.25 -7.96
C ASN A 78 -2.00 3.17 -8.16
N VAL A 79 -1.49 3.83 -7.11
CA VAL A 79 -0.23 4.57 -7.18
C VAL A 79 0.95 3.63 -7.47
N MET A 80 1.03 2.49 -6.78
CA MET A 80 2.09 1.48 -6.98
C MET A 80 2.20 1.02 -8.43
N PHE A 81 1.05 0.72 -9.05
CA PHE A 81 1.02 0.10 -10.38
C PHE A 81 0.83 1.07 -11.54
N SER A 82 0.48 2.34 -11.27
CA SER A 82 0.45 3.40 -12.28
C SER A 82 1.72 4.25 -12.30
N GLY A 83 2.47 4.30 -11.20
CA GLY A 83 3.59 5.24 -11.02
C GLY A 83 3.14 6.70 -11.01
N LYS A 84 1.87 6.97 -10.68
CA LYS A 84 1.26 8.32 -10.69
C LYS A 84 0.57 8.61 -9.37
N TYR A 85 0.61 9.88 -8.95
CA TYR A 85 -0.14 10.35 -7.80
C TYR A 85 -1.67 10.22 -8.01
N PRO A 86 -2.47 10.11 -6.94
CA PRO A 86 -3.93 9.96 -7.05
C PRO A 86 -4.62 11.03 -7.90
N HIS A 87 -4.22 12.30 -7.81
CA HIS A 87 -4.78 13.36 -8.64
C HIS A 87 -4.41 13.23 -10.13
N ASN A 88 -3.32 12.53 -10.48
CA ASN A 88 -2.87 12.28 -11.85
C ASN A 88 -3.32 10.92 -12.40
N ASN A 89 -3.56 9.92 -11.51
CA ASN A 89 -4.14 8.64 -11.94
C ASN A 89 -5.68 8.59 -11.82
N HIS A 90 -6.29 9.65 -11.26
CA HIS A 90 -7.73 9.81 -11.07
C HIS A 90 -8.39 8.78 -10.14
N VAL A 91 -7.61 8.01 -9.37
CA VAL A 91 -8.11 7.04 -8.38
C VAL A 91 -7.87 7.61 -6.98
N GLU A 92 -8.73 8.57 -6.61
CA GLU A 92 -8.65 9.26 -5.32
C GLU A 92 -9.40 8.57 -4.19
N GLY A 93 -10.18 7.51 -4.51
CA GLY A 93 -11.03 6.76 -3.59
C GLY A 93 -11.31 5.36 -4.11
N PHE A 94 -12.39 4.74 -3.62
CA PHE A 94 -12.79 3.37 -3.99
C PHE A 94 -13.73 3.40 -5.20
N TYR A 95 -13.17 3.67 -6.36
CA TYR A 95 -13.91 3.69 -7.61
C TYR A 95 -13.03 3.43 -8.82
N MET A 96 -13.65 2.80 -9.81
CA MET A 96 -13.02 2.52 -11.10
C MET A 96 -13.05 3.77 -11.99
N VAL A 97 -11.98 4.01 -12.71
CA VAL A 97 -11.86 5.02 -13.76
C VAL A 97 -12.25 4.37 -15.09
N ARG A 98 -13.04 5.03 -15.92
CA ARG A 98 -13.46 4.44 -17.21
C ARG A 98 -12.32 4.39 -18.23
N GLU A 99 -11.62 5.49 -18.37
CA GLU A 99 -10.54 5.69 -19.35
C GLU A 99 -9.39 6.40 -18.64
N PRO A 100 -8.44 5.65 -18.04
CA PRO A 100 -7.37 6.27 -17.25
C PRO A 100 -6.41 7.12 -18.09
N GLY A 101 -6.29 6.85 -19.41
CA GLY A 101 -5.38 7.57 -20.30
C GLY A 101 -3.91 7.22 -20.13
N TYR A 102 -3.60 6.20 -19.33
CA TYR A 102 -2.25 5.68 -19.10
C TYR A 102 -2.29 4.16 -18.87
N PRO A 103 -1.26 3.41 -19.27
CA PRO A 103 -1.14 1.99 -18.96
C PRO A 103 -0.67 1.80 -17.52
N VAL A 104 -1.04 0.68 -16.92
CA VAL A 104 -0.50 0.22 -15.63
C VAL A 104 0.68 -0.74 -15.84
N LEU A 105 1.46 -0.99 -14.79
CA LEU A 105 2.65 -1.84 -14.85
C LEU A 105 2.39 -3.20 -15.52
N SER A 106 1.28 -3.87 -15.18
CA SER A 106 0.93 -5.17 -15.76
C SER A 106 0.75 -5.13 -17.28
N GLU A 107 0.15 -4.06 -17.82
CA GLU A 107 0.00 -3.87 -19.28
C GLU A 107 1.35 -3.63 -19.95
N LEU A 108 2.20 -2.80 -19.34
CA LEU A 108 3.54 -2.52 -19.86
C LEU A 108 4.39 -3.79 -19.90
N LEU A 109 4.35 -4.58 -18.85
CA LEU A 109 5.05 -5.87 -18.78
C LEU A 109 4.47 -6.90 -19.75
N GLN A 110 3.14 -6.96 -19.90
CA GLN A 110 2.50 -7.83 -20.88
C GLN A 110 2.92 -7.47 -22.32
N GLN A 111 2.96 -6.18 -22.66
CA GLN A 111 3.46 -5.69 -23.94
C GLN A 111 4.95 -6.04 -24.16
N ALA A 112 5.73 -6.11 -23.08
CA ALA A 112 7.13 -6.54 -23.13
C ALA A 112 7.32 -8.07 -23.14
N GLY A 113 6.23 -8.84 -23.24
CA GLY A 113 6.26 -10.29 -23.40
C GLY A 113 6.17 -11.09 -22.10
N TYR A 114 5.89 -10.44 -20.95
CA TYR A 114 5.69 -11.14 -19.68
C TYR A 114 4.35 -11.88 -19.63
N HIS A 115 4.32 -13.00 -18.89
CA HIS A 115 3.10 -13.59 -18.41
C HIS A 115 2.72 -12.92 -17.10
N THR A 116 1.58 -12.23 -17.06
CA THR A 116 1.20 -11.34 -15.94
C THR A 116 0.05 -11.93 -15.15
N GLU A 117 0.20 -12.03 -13.84
CA GLU A 117 -0.74 -12.71 -12.97
C GLU A 117 -0.95 -11.96 -11.66
N ILE A 118 -2.15 -12.09 -11.10
CA ILE A 118 -2.53 -11.46 -9.85
C ILE A 118 -3.37 -12.40 -9.01
N ARG A 119 -3.13 -12.40 -7.69
CA ARG A 119 -4.00 -12.99 -6.70
C ARG A 119 -4.51 -11.92 -5.73
N GLY A 120 -5.83 -11.82 -5.60
CA GLY A 120 -6.51 -10.87 -4.72
C GLY A 120 -6.35 -9.41 -5.16
N LYS A 121 -7.23 -8.55 -4.68
CA LYS A 121 -7.14 -7.08 -4.89
C LYS A 121 -7.04 -6.65 -6.36
N VAL A 122 -7.66 -7.39 -7.28
CA VAL A 122 -7.59 -7.12 -8.72
C VAL A 122 -8.13 -5.73 -9.02
N SER A 123 -9.34 -5.40 -8.56
CA SER A 123 -9.97 -4.09 -8.72
C SER A 123 -9.22 -2.95 -8.03
N HIS A 124 -8.48 -3.27 -6.95
CA HIS A 124 -7.67 -2.29 -6.23
C HIS A 124 -6.32 -2.02 -6.92
N SER A 125 -5.81 -2.97 -7.71
CA SER A 125 -4.51 -2.86 -8.37
C SER A 125 -4.59 -2.34 -9.80
N THR A 126 -5.77 -2.42 -10.43
CA THR A 126 -6.05 -1.92 -11.78
C THR A 126 -7.28 -1.01 -11.76
N PRO A 127 -7.19 0.22 -12.32
CA PRO A 127 -8.22 1.24 -12.12
C PRO A 127 -9.47 1.06 -12.98
N TYR A 128 -9.55 0.03 -13.87
CA TYR A 128 -10.64 -0.13 -14.81
C TYR A 128 -10.90 -1.59 -15.19
N SER A 129 -12.16 -1.92 -15.52
CA SER A 129 -12.60 -3.23 -15.97
C SER A 129 -12.61 -3.27 -17.52
N PRO A 130 -12.29 -4.41 -18.15
CA PRO A 130 -12.16 -5.78 -17.62
C PRO A 130 -10.76 -6.16 -17.08
N PHE A 131 -10.01 -5.27 -16.49
CA PHE A 131 -8.69 -5.52 -15.91
C PHE A 131 -7.64 -5.97 -16.94
N PRO A 132 -7.38 -5.17 -17.98
CA PRO A 132 -6.35 -5.48 -18.95
C PRO A 132 -4.98 -5.57 -18.26
N GLY A 133 -4.06 -6.27 -18.92
CA GLY A 133 -2.72 -6.46 -18.36
C GLY A 133 -2.58 -7.64 -17.40
N TRP A 134 -3.65 -8.36 -17.07
CA TRP A 134 -3.60 -9.63 -16.35
C TRP A 134 -3.97 -10.78 -17.28
N ALA A 135 -3.01 -11.66 -17.59
CA ALA A 135 -3.26 -12.87 -18.36
C ALA A 135 -4.08 -13.88 -17.56
N GLN A 136 -3.91 -13.90 -16.21
CA GLN A 136 -4.62 -14.80 -15.32
C GLN A 136 -4.83 -14.16 -13.94
N THR A 137 -5.99 -14.46 -13.32
CA THR A 137 -6.20 -14.26 -11.88
C THR A 137 -6.03 -15.59 -11.14
N LEU A 138 -5.37 -15.55 -9.98
CA LEU A 138 -5.04 -16.72 -9.17
C LEU A 138 -5.96 -16.87 -7.95
N ASP A 139 -7.20 -16.36 -8.06
CA ASP A 139 -8.22 -16.40 -7.02
C ASP A 139 -8.97 -17.73 -6.95
N LYS A 140 -8.63 -18.66 -7.84
CA LYS A 140 -9.12 -20.05 -7.84
C LYS A 140 -7.95 -21.02 -7.81
N LEU A 141 -8.10 -22.07 -7.01
CA LEU A 141 -7.19 -23.20 -7.00
C LEU A 141 -7.34 -24.05 -8.27
N PRO A 142 -6.38 -24.95 -8.59
CA PRO A 142 -6.43 -25.76 -9.80
C PRO A 142 -7.68 -26.65 -9.93
N ASP A 143 -8.34 -27.00 -8.84
CA ASP A 143 -9.61 -27.74 -8.79
C ASP A 143 -10.84 -26.85 -9.04
N GLY A 144 -10.65 -25.54 -9.28
CA GLY A 144 -11.70 -24.56 -9.51
C GLY A 144 -12.32 -23.97 -8.24
N THR A 145 -11.95 -24.43 -7.06
CA THR A 145 -12.44 -23.86 -5.80
C THR A 145 -11.84 -22.47 -5.54
N PRO A 146 -12.60 -21.55 -4.89
CA PRO A 146 -12.04 -20.24 -4.51
C PRO A 146 -10.83 -20.41 -3.59
N ALA A 147 -9.76 -19.66 -3.87
CA ALA A 147 -8.59 -19.60 -3.00
C ALA A 147 -8.93 -18.72 -1.80
N ASP A 148 -9.16 -19.31 -0.63
CA ASP A 148 -9.45 -18.57 0.60
C ASP A 148 -8.32 -17.61 0.93
N PRO A 149 -8.60 -16.29 1.02
CA PRO A 149 -7.57 -15.27 1.27
C PRO A 149 -6.96 -15.34 2.69
N LYS A 150 -7.58 -16.08 3.61
CA LYS A 150 -7.07 -16.30 4.97
C LYS A 150 -6.36 -17.65 5.13
N ASN A 151 -6.37 -18.49 4.11
CA ASN A 151 -5.68 -19.79 4.11
C ASN A 151 -4.23 -19.63 3.63
N ALA A 152 -3.26 -19.61 4.56
CA ALA A 152 -1.86 -19.45 4.24
C ALA A 152 -1.32 -20.49 3.24
N PRO A 153 -1.60 -21.81 3.35
CA PRO A 153 -1.17 -22.82 2.37
C PRO A 153 -1.67 -22.57 0.95
N SER A 154 -2.83 -21.92 0.77
CA SER A 154 -3.38 -21.65 -0.56
C SER A 154 -2.49 -20.70 -1.39
N TYR A 155 -1.67 -19.87 -0.72
CA TYR A 155 -0.71 -18.99 -1.41
C TYR A 155 0.42 -19.77 -2.09
N TYR A 156 0.86 -20.90 -1.52
CA TYR A 156 1.78 -21.81 -2.20
C TYR A 156 1.18 -22.32 -3.51
N THR A 157 -0.05 -22.83 -3.45
CA THR A 157 -0.73 -23.39 -4.62
C THR A 157 -0.92 -22.36 -5.73
N SER A 158 -1.39 -21.15 -5.38
CA SER A 158 -1.57 -20.07 -6.36
C SER A 158 -0.24 -19.62 -6.96
N THR A 159 0.83 -19.48 -6.16
CA THR A 159 2.15 -19.09 -6.67
C THR A 159 2.70 -20.15 -7.63
N LYS A 160 2.60 -21.43 -7.23
CA LYS A 160 3.02 -22.53 -8.10
C LYS A 160 2.24 -22.55 -9.40
N GLN A 161 0.91 -22.37 -9.34
CA GLN A 161 0.03 -22.31 -10.52
C GLN A 161 0.49 -21.20 -11.47
N GLY A 162 0.77 -20.00 -10.98
CA GLY A 162 1.23 -18.90 -11.80
C GLY A 162 2.61 -19.17 -12.44
N ILE A 163 3.57 -19.64 -11.68
CA ILE A 163 4.89 -19.99 -12.18
C ILE A 163 4.80 -21.08 -13.27
N ASP A 164 3.98 -22.12 -13.06
CA ASP A 164 3.80 -23.19 -14.02
C ASP A 164 3.14 -22.69 -15.31
N ALA A 165 2.16 -21.78 -15.23
CA ALA A 165 1.51 -21.17 -16.39
C ALA A 165 2.50 -20.34 -17.21
N ALA A 166 3.35 -19.54 -16.58
CA ALA A 166 4.40 -18.77 -17.25
C ALA A 166 5.44 -19.69 -17.93
N LYS A 167 5.86 -20.77 -17.25
CA LYS A 167 6.75 -21.81 -17.84
C LYS A 167 6.12 -22.45 -19.07
N GLN A 168 4.85 -22.82 -19.01
CA GLN A 168 4.11 -23.39 -20.16
C GLN A 168 4.00 -22.40 -21.32
N ALA A 169 3.84 -21.11 -21.01
CA ALA A 169 3.82 -20.05 -22.00
C ALA A 169 5.23 -19.72 -22.60
N GLY A 170 6.31 -20.25 -22.01
CA GLY A 170 7.68 -19.92 -22.40
C GLY A 170 8.04 -18.46 -22.17
N LYS A 171 7.46 -17.81 -21.16
CA LYS A 171 7.59 -16.38 -20.88
C LYS A 171 8.15 -16.13 -19.47
N PRO A 172 8.86 -15.01 -19.24
CA PRO A 172 9.12 -14.53 -17.90
C PRO A 172 7.78 -14.16 -17.24
N PHE A 173 7.69 -14.31 -15.91
CA PHE A 173 6.48 -13.95 -15.19
C PHE A 173 6.59 -12.58 -14.48
N PHE A 174 5.45 -11.93 -14.37
CA PHE A 174 5.15 -10.93 -13.36
C PHE A 174 3.97 -11.43 -12.53
N ILE A 175 4.23 -11.77 -11.28
CA ILE A 175 3.20 -12.23 -10.34
C ILE A 175 3.03 -11.19 -9.23
N ASN A 176 1.80 -10.68 -9.05
CA ASN A 176 1.41 -9.83 -7.93
C ASN A 176 0.59 -10.64 -6.92
N MET A 177 1.22 -10.99 -5.79
CA MET A 177 0.61 -11.74 -4.69
C MET A 177 0.13 -10.79 -3.60
N ASN A 178 -1.18 -10.64 -3.44
CA ASN A 178 -1.78 -9.84 -2.39
C ASN A 178 -2.20 -10.76 -1.24
N VAL A 179 -1.43 -10.75 -0.16
CA VAL A 179 -1.73 -11.47 1.08
C VAL A 179 -2.73 -10.64 1.88
N SER A 180 -3.91 -11.22 2.12
CA SER A 180 -5.04 -10.51 2.71
C SER A 180 -4.86 -10.16 4.20
N ASP A 181 -4.01 -10.89 4.93
CA ASP A 181 -3.70 -10.56 6.32
C ASP A 181 -2.65 -9.44 6.39
N PRO A 182 -2.72 -8.62 7.46
CA PRO A 182 -3.66 -8.61 8.60
C PRO A 182 -4.96 -7.82 8.40
N HIS A 183 -5.42 -7.56 7.17
CA HIS A 183 -6.73 -6.91 6.95
C HIS A 183 -7.86 -7.66 7.68
N LYS A 184 -8.82 -6.93 8.21
CA LYS A 184 -9.98 -7.51 8.91
C LYS A 184 -10.82 -8.45 8.01
N PRO A 185 -11.51 -9.47 8.57
CA PRO A 185 -11.58 -9.80 10.00
C PRO A 185 -10.27 -10.40 10.51
N PHE A 186 -9.88 -9.98 11.70
CA PHE A 186 -8.71 -10.54 12.36
C PHE A 186 -8.94 -11.99 12.78
N PHE A 187 -7.84 -12.75 12.97
CA PHE A 187 -7.88 -14.03 13.61
C PHE A 187 -8.46 -13.87 15.03
N ASN A 188 -9.50 -14.65 15.32
CA ASN A 188 -10.18 -14.58 16.61
C ASN A 188 -10.79 -15.93 16.99
N GLU A 189 -10.06 -16.72 17.75
CA GLU A 189 -10.48 -18.04 18.22
C GLU A 189 -11.74 -17.99 19.11
N LYS A 190 -11.93 -16.89 19.87
CA LYS A 190 -13.05 -16.77 20.83
C LYS A 190 -14.42 -16.68 20.16
N LYS A 191 -14.51 -16.25 18.91
CA LYS A 191 -15.79 -16.02 18.22
C LYS A 191 -16.29 -17.25 17.44
N ARG A 192 -15.38 -18.06 16.91
CA ARG A 192 -15.65 -19.31 16.17
C ARG A 192 -14.33 -20.04 15.97
N PRO A 193 -14.36 -21.39 15.82
CA PRO A 193 -13.17 -22.07 15.30
C PRO A 193 -12.80 -21.44 13.95
N ASP A 194 -11.62 -20.84 13.85
CA ASP A 194 -11.05 -20.40 12.58
C ASP A 194 -10.23 -21.56 12.02
N PRO A 195 -10.60 -22.15 10.86
CA PRO A 195 -9.84 -23.25 10.29
C PRO A 195 -8.44 -22.84 9.83
N ASN A 196 -8.22 -21.54 9.65
CA ASN A 196 -6.98 -20.97 9.17
C ASN A 196 -6.16 -20.42 10.35
N GLN A 197 -5.53 -21.31 11.10
CA GLN A 197 -4.71 -20.97 12.26
C GLN A 197 -3.38 -20.33 11.84
N PRO A 198 -2.91 -19.25 12.52
CA PRO A 198 -1.53 -18.82 12.44
C PRO A 198 -0.61 -19.87 13.09
N THR A 199 0.63 -19.95 12.64
CA THR A 199 1.64 -20.84 13.29
C THR A 199 2.00 -20.37 14.70
N ARG A 200 1.70 -19.12 15.06
CA ARG A 200 1.76 -18.57 16.42
C ARG A 200 0.59 -17.63 16.67
N GLU A 201 -0.10 -17.83 17.78
CA GLU A 201 -1.10 -16.92 18.32
C GLU A 201 -0.50 -16.05 19.42
N PHE A 202 -0.82 -14.75 19.42
CA PHE A 202 -0.39 -13.80 20.45
C PHE A 202 -1.53 -13.50 21.42
N LYS A 203 -1.15 -13.21 22.67
CA LYS A 203 -2.10 -12.90 23.74
C LYS A 203 -2.03 -11.41 24.11
N ALA A 204 -3.11 -10.88 24.66
CA ALA A 204 -3.21 -9.48 25.09
C ALA A 204 -2.08 -9.02 26.02
N ALA A 205 -1.57 -9.91 26.89
CA ALA A 205 -0.47 -9.60 27.78
C ALA A 205 0.91 -9.48 27.12
N GLU A 206 1.08 -10.04 25.90
CA GLU A 206 2.35 -10.05 25.17
C GLU A 206 2.52 -8.83 24.26
N VAL A 207 1.40 -8.29 23.75
CA VAL A 207 1.44 -7.29 22.68
C VAL A 207 1.88 -5.92 23.17
N PRO A 208 2.78 -5.24 22.43
CA PRO A 208 3.11 -3.85 22.70
C PRO A 208 1.93 -2.94 22.33
N ILE A 209 1.77 -1.85 23.06
CA ILE A 209 0.85 -0.78 22.68
C ILE A 209 1.61 0.21 21.80
N PRO A 210 1.18 0.44 20.54
CA PRO A 210 1.72 1.53 19.72
C PRO A 210 1.56 2.87 20.42
N GLY A 211 2.57 3.75 20.35
CA GLY A 211 2.56 5.01 21.07
C GLY A 211 1.45 5.98 20.63
N PHE A 212 0.86 5.81 19.44
CA PHE A 212 -0.30 6.59 18.99
C PHE A 212 -1.64 6.10 19.58
N LEU A 213 -1.67 4.96 20.28
CA LEU A 213 -2.82 4.41 21.00
C LEU A 213 -2.69 4.61 22.53
N PHE A 214 -3.59 4.05 23.27
CA PHE A 214 -3.61 4.04 24.73
C PHE A 214 -3.75 2.63 25.28
N ASP A 215 -3.25 2.39 26.48
CA ASP A 215 -3.32 1.08 27.12
C ASP A 215 -4.71 0.84 27.74
N ASP A 216 -5.39 -0.19 27.25
CA ASP A 216 -6.70 -0.64 27.72
C ASP A 216 -6.83 -2.14 27.45
N PRO A 217 -7.44 -2.94 28.33
CA PRO A 217 -7.55 -4.39 28.15
C PRO A 217 -8.22 -4.81 26.84
N GLU A 218 -9.26 -4.09 26.38
CA GLU A 218 -9.94 -4.41 25.12
C GLU A 218 -9.11 -4.01 23.89
N VAL A 219 -8.32 -2.92 24.00
CA VAL A 219 -7.36 -2.52 22.95
C VAL A 219 -6.25 -3.57 22.82
N ARG A 220 -5.74 -4.10 23.93
CA ARG A 220 -4.76 -5.19 23.93
C ARG A 220 -5.31 -6.46 23.29
N GLU A 221 -6.58 -6.80 23.53
CA GLU A 221 -7.24 -7.93 22.85
C GLU A 221 -7.36 -7.69 21.33
N GLU A 222 -7.72 -6.49 20.87
CA GLU A 222 -7.76 -6.17 19.44
C GLU A 222 -6.35 -6.24 18.82
N LEU A 223 -5.33 -5.77 19.51
CA LEU A 223 -3.94 -5.87 19.07
C LEU A 223 -3.45 -7.32 19.02
N ALA A 224 -3.81 -8.16 19.98
CA ALA A 224 -3.47 -9.59 19.97
C ALA A 224 -4.06 -10.30 18.75
N GLN A 225 -5.30 -9.98 18.39
CA GLN A 225 -5.94 -10.49 17.17
C GLN A 225 -5.24 -9.96 15.90
N TYR A 226 -4.84 -8.69 15.89
CA TYR A 226 -4.08 -8.08 14.81
C TYR A 226 -2.72 -8.78 14.64
N TYR A 227 -1.92 -8.92 15.69
CA TYR A 227 -0.59 -9.54 15.61
C TYR A 227 -0.68 -11.04 15.24
N SER A 228 -1.71 -11.75 15.71
CA SER A 228 -1.96 -13.12 15.27
C SER A 228 -2.31 -13.19 13.78
N SER A 229 -3.02 -12.19 13.26
CA SER A 229 -3.27 -12.05 11.81
C SER A 229 -2.01 -11.65 11.05
N VAL A 230 -1.13 -10.81 11.61
CA VAL A 230 0.20 -10.51 11.04
C VAL A 230 1.00 -11.82 10.86
N ARG A 231 1.03 -12.67 11.90
CA ARG A 231 1.70 -13.96 11.82
C ARG A 231 1.12 -14.87 10.74
N ARG A 232 -0.22 -14.97 10.62
CA ARG A 232 -0.87 -15.75 9.56
C ARG A 232 -0.54 -15.21 8.18
N GLY A 233 -0.45 -13.88 8.02
CA GLY A 233 0.00 -13.25 6.79
C GLY A 233 1.45 -13.59 6.47
N ASP A 234 2.34 -13.57 7.46
CA ASP A 234 3.73 -13.98 7.31
C ASP A 234 3.87 -15.46 6.91
N ASP A 235 3.03 -16.33 7.47
CA ASP A 235 2.94 -17.74 7.05
C ASP A 235 2.56 -17.82 5.54
N GLY A 236 1.62 -16.97 5.09
CA GLY A 236 1.27 -16.85 3.66
C GLY A 236 2.45 -16.40 2.79
N VAL A 237 3.21 -15.39 3.23
CA VAL A 237 4.45 -14.97 2.56
C VAL A 237 5.47 -16.11 2.50
N GLY A 238 5.64 -16.87 3.59
CA GLY A 238 6.49 -18.05 3.62
C GLY A 238 6.10 -19.09 2.59
N HIS A 239 4.80 -19.32 2.40
CA HIS A 239 4.27 -20.22 1.37
C HIS A 239 4.54 -19.71 -0.05
N VAL A 240 4.45 -18.40 -0.32
CA VAL A 240 4.81 -17.80 -1.60
C VAL A 240 6.30 -18.00 -1.91
N LEU A 241 7.16 -17.66 -0.96
CA LEU A 241 8.62 -17.80 -1.12
C LEU A 241 9.04 -19.24 -1.33
N ARG A 242 8.46 -20.19 -0.58
CA ARG A 242 8.71 -21.62 -0.75
C ARG A 242 8.32 -22.11 -2.15
N ALA A 243 7.18 -21.71 -2.68
CA ALA A 243 6.77 -22.09 -4.04
C ALA A 243 7.76 -21.57 -5.10
N LEU A 244 8.29 -20.36 -4.92
CA LEU A 244 9.32 -19.79 -5.78
C LEU A 244 10.63 -20.59 -5.67
N GLU A 245 11.08 -20.91 -4.48
CA GLU A 245 12.31 -21.68 -4.23
C GLU A 245 12.23 -23.07 -4.87
N GLU A 246 11.13 -23.80 -4.63
CA GLU A 246 10.89 -25.14 -5.19
C GLU A 246 10.69 -25.14 -6.72
N SER A 247 10.36 -23.99 -7.31
CA SER A 247 10.27 -23.84 -8.77
C SER A 247 11.62 -23.87 -9.49
N GLY A 248 12.73 -23.67 -8.75
CA GLY A 248 14.09 -23.50 -9.28
C GLY A 248 14.35 -22.14 -9.94
N LEU A 249 13.42 -21.16 -9.80
CA LEU A 249 13.55 -19.83 -10.43
C LEU A 249 13.92 -18.72 -9.43
N ALA A 250 14.20 -19.05 -8.16
CA ALA A 250 14.50 -18.07 -7.13
C ALA A 250 15.68 -17.15 -7.50
N ASP A 251 16.74 -17.70 -8.10
CA ASP A 251 17.95 -16.97 -8.52
C ASP A 251 17.73 -16.14 -9.81
N ARG A 252 16.59 -16.28 -10.45
CA ARG A 252 16.19 -15.54 -11.66
C ARG A 252 14.95 -14.68 -11.42
N THR A 253 14.59 -14.43 -10.15
CA THR A 253 13.41 -13.67 -9.77
C THR A 253 13.79 -12.53 -8.83
N VAL A 254 13.39 -11.31 -9.20
CA VAL A 254 13.38 -10.15 -8.29
C VAL A 254 12.13 -10.23 -7.44
N VAL A 255 12.32 -10.25 -6.12
CA VAL A 255 11.23 -10.27 -5.14
C VAL A 255 11.14 -8.91 -4.48
N VAL A 256 9.96 -8.29 -4.54
CA VAL A 256 9.65 -7.06 -3.81
C VAL A 256 8.56 -7.38 -2.80
N PHE A 257 8.81 -7.02 -1.55
CA PHE A 257 7.83 -7.11 -0.46
C PHE A 257 7.52 -5.72 0.08
N LEU A 258 6.22 -5.41 0.27
CA LEU A 258 5.76 -4.18 0.91
C LEU A 258 4.36 -4.35 1.50
N SER A 259 3.93 -3.38 2.33
CA SER A 259 2.51 -3.21 2.71
C SER A 259 1.86 -2.11 1.88
N ASP A 260 0.55 -2.18 1.70
CA ASP A 260 -0.20 -1.13 1.02
C ASP A 260 -0.45 0.11 1.89
N HIS A 261 -0.46 -0.01 3.21
CA HIS A 261 -0.47 1.07 4.22
C HIS A 261 -0.33 0.49 5.64
N GLY A 262 -0.52 1.33 6.67
CA GLY A 262 -0.39 0.92 8.06
C GLY A 262 -1.59 0.12 8.60
N MET A 263 -1.52 -0.27 9.89
CA MET A 263 -2.53 -1.11 10.55
C MET A 263 -3.94 -0.49 10.56
N PRO A 264 -5.02 -1.29 10.55
CA PRO A 264 -6.39 -0.81 10.42
C PRO A 264 -6.95 -0.31 11.77
N LEU A 265 -6.18 0.53 12.46
CA LEU A 265 -6.53 1.15 13.74
C LEU A 265 -6.48 2.69 13.65
N PRO A 266 -7.11 3.41 14.60
CA PRO A 266 -7.07 4.87 14.63
C PRO A 266 -5.63 5.40 14.50
N PHE A 267 -5.44 6.49 13.73
CA PHE A 267 -4.17 7.15 13.40
C PHE A 267 -3.26 6.39 12.42
N ALA A 268 -3.52 5.14 12.10
CA ALA A 268 -2.65 4.33 11.24
C ALA A 268 -3.31 3.85 9.91
N LYS A 269 -4.60 4.12 9.67
CA LYS A 269 -5.29 3.89 8.38
C LYS A 269 -6.21 5.06 8.04
N THR A 270 -6.38 5.36 6.75
CA THR A 270 -7.17 6.49 6.22
C THR A 270 -6.65 7.86 6.69
N GLN A 271 -5.35 7.98 6.86
CA GLN A 271 -4.64 9.12 7.45
C GLN A 271 -3.36 9.41 6.68
N LEU A 272 -2.68 10.54 7.02
CA LEU A 272 -1.35 10.85 6.51
C LEU A 272 -0.29 10.98 7.63
N TYR A 273 -0.58 10.45 8.81
CA TYR A 273 0.41 10.32 9.88
C TYR A 273 1.50 9.32 9.49
N TYR A 274 2.63 9.39 10.18
CA TYR A 274 3.79 8.53 9.94
C TYR A 274 3.40 7.05 9.85
N HIS A 275 2.71 6.52 10.86
CA HIS A 275 2.31 5.10 10.90
C HIS A 275 1.25 4.69 9.87
N SER A 276 0.60 5.66 9.22
CA SER A 276 -0.37 5.37 8.15
C SER A 276 0.28 5.16 6.79
N THR A 277 1.43 5.80 6.57
CA THR A 277 2.11 5.80 5.26
C THR A 277 3.47 5.11 5.28
N HIS A 278 4.14 5.02 6.43
CA HIS A 278 5.41 4.28 6.57
C HIS A 278 5.17 2.78 6.37
N THR A 279 5.80 2.22 5.33
CA THR A 279 5.61 0.82 4.91
C THR A 279 6.92 0.05 4.96
N PRO A 280 6.92 -1.24 5.33
CA PRO A 280 8.09 -2.08 5.10
C PRO A 280 8.31 -2.22 3.59
N LEU A 281 9.54 -2.03 3.14
CA LEU A 281 9.95 -2.27 1.76
C LEU A 281 11.25 -3.06 1.74
N ILE A 282 11.20 -4.25 1.13
CA ILE A 282 12.33 -5.16 0.96
C ILE A 282 12.44 -5.51 -0.52
N VAL A 283 13.65 -5.47 -1.07
CA VAL A 283 13.95 -5.93 -2.43
C VAL A 283 15.06 -6.97 -2.39
N ARG A 284 14.77 -8.18 -2.85
CA ARG A 284 15.77 -9.21 -3.13
C ARG A 284 15.97 -9.30 -4.64
N TRP A 285 17.15 -8.91 -5.10
CA TRP A 285 17.58 -9.04 -6.49
C TRP A 285 18.88 -9.84 -6.52
N PRO A 286 18.82 -11.14 -6.79
CA PRO A 286 19.98 -12.04 -6.73
C PRO A 286 21.16 -11.53 -7.55
N GLY A 287 22.34 -11.47 -6.92
CA GLY A 287 23.56 -10.97 -7.55
C GLY A 287 23.66 -9.45 -7.71
N VAL A 288 22.62 -8.69 -7.33
CA VAL A 288 22.58 -7.22 -7.44
C VAL A 288 22.41 -6.56 -6.06
N THR A 289 21.31 -6.82 -5.34
CA THR A 289 21.19 -6.30 -3.98
C THR A 289 22.11 -7.07 -3.04
N LYS A 290 22.78 -6.34 -2.14
CA LYS A 290 23.64 -6.96 -1.13
C LYS A 290 22.76 -7.49 0.02
N PRO A 291 22.79 -8.80 0.34
CA PRO A 291 22.01 -9.39 1.40
C PRO A 291 22.19 -8.73 2.76
N GLY A 292 21.09 -8.58 3.50
CA GLY A 292 21.07 -8.05 4.86
C GLY A 292 21.41 -6.56 4.99
N THR A 293 21.46 -5.81 3.88
CA THR A 293 21.76 -4.38 3.92
C THR A 293 20.51 -3.53 4.18
N VAL A 294 20.74 -2.34 4.69
CA VAL A 294 19.71 -1.34 4.98
C VAL A 294 20.07 -0.03 4.31
N ASP A 295 19.15 0.52 3.54
CA ASP A 295 19.18 1.93 3.14
C ASP A 295 18.38 2.73 4.15
N ASP A 296 19.07 3.49 4.97
CA ASP A 296 18.52 4.38 5.99
C ASP A 296 18.63 5.85 5.61
N LYS A 297 19.12 6.15 4.41
CA LYS A 297 19.43 7.51 3.93
C LYS A 297 18.37 8.07 3.00
N HIS A 298 17.90 7.25 2.08
CA HIS A 298 17.04 7.71 1.00
C HIS A 298 15.57 7.47 1.35
N LEU A 299 14.74 8.47 1.14
CA LEU A 299 13.29 8.30 1.16
C LEU A 299 12.83 7.78 -0.20
N VAL A 300 12.19 6.62 -0.19
CA VAL A 300 11.58 6.00 -1.38
C VAL A 300 10.08 5.83 -1.16
N SER A 301 9.33 5.80 -2.24
CA SER A 301 7.88 5.74 -2.10
C SER A 301 7.21 4.84 -3.13
N ALA A 302 5.99 4.43 -2.85
CA ALA A 302 5.27 3.47 -3.69
C ALA A 302 5.02 3.97 -5.12
N VAL A 303 4.96 5.29 -5.35
CA VAL A 303 4.87 5.87 -6.70
C VAL A 303 6.11 5.56 -7.56
N ASP A 304 7.23 5.26 -6.91
CA ASP A 304 8.50 4.92 -7.56
C ASP A 304 8.57 3.46 -8.02
N LEU A 305 7.63 2.61 -7.56
CA LEU A 305 7.70 1.15 -7.79
C LEU A 305 7.61 0.81 -9.29
N THR A 306 6.62 1.34 -10.00
CA THR A 306 6.45 1.07 -11.44
C THR A 306 7.68 1.46 -12.26
N PRO A 307 8.21 2.71 -12.22
CA PRO A 307 9.43 3.04 -12.98
C PRO A 307 10.63 2.20 -12.54
N THR A 308 10.75 1.82 -11.27
CA THR A 308 11.85 0.96 -10.79
C THR A 308 11.77 -0.43 -11.37
N LEU A 309 10.61 -1.08 -11.36
CA LEU A 309 10.45 -2.43 -11.88
C LEU A 309 10.66 -2.49 -13.40
N LEU A 310 10.28 -1.45 -14.13
CA LEU A 310 10.57 -1.35 -15.55
C LEU A 310 12.08 -1.25 -15.82
N ASP A 311 12.80 -0.44 -15.06
CA ASP A 311 14.25 -0.33 -15.16
C ASP A 311 14.96 -1.65 -14.81
N VAL A 312 14.50 -2.34 -13.75
CA VAL A 312 15.01 -3.66 -13.31
C VAL A 312 14.96 -4.69 -14.44
N VAL A 313 13.91 -4.66 -15.25
CA VAL A 313 13.76 -5.59 -16.37
C VAL A 313 14.26 -5.03 -17.71
N GLY A 314 14.89 -3.85 -17.69
CA GLY A 314 15.51 -3.24 -18.87
C GLY A 314 14.53 -2.58 -19.84
N ILE A 315 13.30 -2.33 -19.41
CA ILE A 315 12.30 -1.58 -20.20
C ILE A 315 12.54 -0.09 -19.95
N LYS A 316 13.43 0.49 -20.74
CA LYS A 316 13.75 1.92 -20.64
C LYS A 316 12.61 2.76 -21.19
N GLN A 317 12.26 3.78 -20.46
CA GLN A 317 11.46 4.87 -21.00
C GLN A 317 12.36 5.76 -21.87
N SER A 318 12.12 5.78 -23.17
CA SER A 318 12.85 6.68 -24.06
C SER A 318 12.34 8.11 -23.87
N GLU A 319 13.25 9.06 -23.66
CA GLU A 319 12.94 10.49 -23.77
C GLU A 319 12.30 10.76 -25.13
N GLY A 320 11.11 11.38 -25.13
CA GLY A 320 10.36 11.67 -26.36
C GLY A 320 9.47 10.55 -26.87
N SER A 321 9.37 9.41 -26.15
CA SER A 321 8.37 8.38 -26.49
C SER A 321 6.95 8.86 -26.16
N LYS A 322 5.96 8.36 -26.90
CA LYS A 322 4.53 8.51 -26.55
C LYS A 322 4.14 7.73 -25.27
N GLN A 323 5.14 7.23 -24.52
CA GLN A 323 4.90 6.51 -23.26
C GLN A 323 4.55 7.49 -22.15
N PRO A 324 3.68 7.10 -21.21
CA PRO A 324 3.21 7.96 -20.14
C PRO A 324 4.39 8.40 -19.25
N SER A 325 4.46 9.69 -18.94
CA SER A 325 5.34 10.18 -17.91
C SER A 325 4.87 9.65 -16.54
N PHE A 326 5.76 9.08 -15.75
CA PHE A 326 5.49 8.75 -14.35
C PHE A 326 5.73 9.98 -13.46
N ASP A 327 4.98 10.04 -12.37
CA ASP A 327 5.23 11.02 -11.31
C ASP A 327 6.36 10.51 -10.38
N GLY A 328 6.48 9.19 -10.27
CA GLY A 328 7.55 8.52 -9.53
C GLY A 328 8.89 8.52 -10.26
N ARG A 329 9.95 8.31 -9.49
CA ARG A 329 11.34 8.22 -9.96
C ARG A 329 11.93 6.87 -9.57
N SER A 330 12.48 6.14 -10.53
CA SER A 330 13.13 4.85 -10.28
C SER A 330 14.21 4.93 -9.20
N PHE A 331 14.17 3.99 -8.26
CA PHE A 331 15.23 3.77 -7.27
C PHE A 331 16.11 2.55 -7.62
N GLU A 332 16.05 2.08 -8.86
CA GLU A 332 16.91 0.99 -9.35
C GLU A 332 18.41 1.25 -9.08
N PRO A 333 18.95 2.48 -9.23
CA PRO A 333 20.34 2.76 -8.88
C PRO A 333 20.67 2.46 -7.40
N LEU A 334 19.74 2.68 -6.46
CA LEU A 334 19.94 2.35 -5.06
C LEU A 334 20.06 0.83 -4.85
N LEU A 335 19.33 0.03 -5.63
CA LEU A 335 19.40 -1.43 -5.59
C LEU A 335 20.78 -1.93 -6.02
N ARG A 336 21.49 -1.18 -6.86
CA ARG A 336 22.88 -1.45 -7.27
C ARG A 336 23.93 -0.84 -6.34
N GLY A 337 23.51 -0.20 -5.25
CA GLY A 337 24.42 0.42 -4.27
C GLY A 337 24.91 1.82 -4.66
N ALA A 338 24.36 2.44 -5.69
CA ALA A 338 24.61 3.84 -6.00
C ALA A 338 23.77 4.77 -5.11
N SER A 339 24.21 6.00 -4.88
CA SER A 339 23.41 7.03 -4.21
C SER A 339 22.54 7.81 -5.21
N GLN A 340 21.44 8.37 -4.75
CA GLN A 340 20.58 9.27 -5.52
C GLN A 340 20.29 10.55 -4.74
N ASP A 341 20.66 11.71 -5.30
CA ASP A 341 20.30 13.01 -4.74
C ASP A 341 18.79 13.29 -4.84
N GLY A 342 18.28 14.17 -3.96
CA GLY A 342 16.88 14.59 -3.96
C GLY A 342 15.91 13.48 -3.53
N ARG A 343 16.36 12.58 -2.64
CA ARG A 343 15.56 11.56 -1.95
C ARG A 343 15.46 11.86 -0.46
N ASP A 344 15.24 13.10 -0.13
CA ASP A 344 15.17 13.65 1.22
C ASP A 344 13.75 14.04 1.63
N MET A 345 12.77 13.91 0.71
CA MET A 345 11.39 14.28 0.91
C MET A 345 10.47 13.41 0.05
N ILE A 346 9.30 13.11 0.58
CA ILE A 346 8.16 12.53 -0.15
C ILE A 346 6.89 13.30 0.18
N VAL A 347 5.91 13.24 -0.76
CA VAL A 347 4.58 13.79 -0.53
C VAL A 347 3.56 12.67 -0.53
N THR A 348 2.63 12.73 0.41
CA THR A 348 1.52 11.80 0.56
C THR A 348 0.19 12.53 0.44
N GLU A 349 -0.82 11.84 -0.08
CA GLU A 349 -2.15 12.40 -0.31
C GLU A 349 -3.23 11.50 0.25
N TYR A 350 -4.33 12.11 0.63
CA TYR A 350 -5.58 11.42 0.91
C TYR A 350 -6.74 12.28 0.41
N ASN A 351 -7.76 11.69 -0.17
CA ASN A 351 -8.88 12.43 -0.72
C ASN A 351 -10.24 11.92 -0.26
N GLU A 352 -10.50 10.60 -0.35
CA GLU A 352 -11.83 10.04 -0.16
C GLU A 352 -11.77 8.65 0.50
N ASN A 353 -12.72 8.33 1.35
CA ASN A 353 -12.87 6.99 1.92
C ASN A 353 -13.75 6.08 1.03
N ALA A 354 -13.88 4.80 1.38
CA ALA A 354 -14.71 3.82 0.68
C ALA A 354 -16.20 4.23 0.60
N GLY A 355 -16.71 5.01 1.56
CA GLY A 355 -18.07 5.57 1.53
C GLY A 355 -18.23 6.79 0.63
N GLY A 356 -17.16 7.25 -0.03
CA GLY A 356 -17.15 8.43 -0.89
C GLY A 356 -17.31 9.74 -0.13
N PHE A 357 -16.85 9.81 1.12
CA PHE A 357 -16.80 11.05 1.89
C PHE A 357 -15.45 11.73 1.67
N ARG A 358 -15.48 13.00 1.28
CA ARG A 358 -14.30 13.80 0.96
C ARG A 358 -13.66 14.38 2.22
N HIS A 359 -12.40 14.03 2.44
CA HIS A 359 -11.53 14.60 3.48
C HIS A 359 -10.13 14.79 2.89
N PRO A 360 -9.96 15.65 1.88
CA PRO A 360 -8.69 15.82 1.19
C PRO A 360 -7.60 16.31 2.15
N MET A 361 -6.44 15.71 2.05
CA MET A 361 -5.24 16.04 2.83
C MET A 361 -4.00 15.92 1.96
N ARG A 362 -2.97 16.71 2.28
CA ARG A 362 -1.61 16.58 1.72
C ARG A 362 -0.61 16.63 2.84
N ALA A 363 0.43 15.81 2.75
CA ALA A 363 1.51 15.88 3.70
C ALA A 363 2.88 15.80 3.02
N VAL A 364 3.84 16.53 3.58
CA VAL A 364 5.26 16.38 3.29
C VAL A 364 5.89 15.57 4.42
N VAL A 365 6.64 14.55 4.06
CA VAL A 365 7.40 13.72 5.00
C VAL A 365 8.88 13.83 4.64
N THR A 366 9.69 14.18 5.61
CA THR A 366 11.15 14.09 5.59
C THR A 366 11.59 13.09 6.66
N ARG A 367 12.89 12.81 6.77
CA ARG A 367 13.41 11.95 7.85
C ARG A 367 13.01 12.45 9.25
N ASP A 368 13.02 13.76 9.46
CA ASP A 368 12.87 14.33 10.80
C ASP A 368 11.47 14.89 11.06
N PHE A 369 10.78 15.37 10.03
CA PHE A 369 9.53 16.10 10.18
C PHE A 369 8.45 15.61 9.22
N GLY A 370 7.19 15.76 9.67
CA GLY A 370 6.00 15.66 8.83
C GLY A 370 5.12 16.88 9.00
N TYR A 371 4.72 17.49 7.87
CA TYR A 371 3.71 18.55 7.84
C TYR A 371 2.47 18.04 7.13
N ILE A 372 1.28 18.28 7.71
CA ILE A 372 -0.02 17.83 7.15
C ILE A 372 -0.94 19.04 7.00
N PHE A 373 -1.56 19.18 5.82
CA PHE A 373 -2.60 20.17 5.54
C PHE A 373 -3.97 19.49 5.38
N ASN A 374 -4.95 19.94 6.17
CA ASN A 374 -6.32 19.43 6.25
C ASN A 374 -7.34 20.53 5.94
N PRO A 375 -7.61 20.91 4.67
CA PRO A 375 -8.54 22.00 4.36
C PRO A 375 -9.98 21.74 4.84
N TRP A 376 -10.36 20.47 5.01
CA TRP A 376 -11.69 20.07 5.47
C TRP A 376 -11.94 20.32 6.96
N SER A 377 -10.88 20.48 7.75
CA SER A 377 -10.99 20.68 9.20
C SER A 377 -11.50 22.08 9.51
N ASN A 378 -12.64 22.14 10.21
CA ASN A 378 -13.28 23.37 10.63
C ASN A 378 -13.84 23.29 12.08
N GLY A 379 -13.42 22.27 12.84
CA GLY A 379 -13.89 22.00 14.21
C GLY A 379 -15.33 21.44 14.31
N LYS A 380 -16.01 21.23 13.18
CA LYS A 380 -17.38 20.69 13.12
C LYS A 380 -17.50 19.43 12.24
N ARG A 381 -16.79 19.39 11.11
CA ARG A 381 -16.75 18.20 10.26
C ARG A 381 -16.04 17.08 11.00
N LYS A 382 -16.64 15.88 10.95
CA LYS A 382 -16.05 14.66 11.51
C LYS A 382 -15.49 13.80 10.40
N MET A 383 -14.23 13.44 10.50
CA MET A 383 -13.58 12.55 9.56
C MET A 383 -14.33 11.22 9.44
N ALA A 384 -14.70 10.84 8.24
CA ALA A 384 -15.19 9.51 7.94
C ALA A 384 -14.00 8.59 7.64
N THR A 385 -13.76 7.61 8.50
CA THR A 385 -12.61 6.69 8.41
C THR A 385 -13.05 5.25 8.59
N ALA A 386 -12.35 4.32 7.94
CA ALA A 386 -12.58 2.87 8.06
C ALA A 386 -12.38 2.37 9.51
N THR A 387 -11.59 3.07 10.32
CA THR A 387 -11.22 2.62 11.68
C THR A 387 -12.27 2.92 12.75
N LYS A 388 -13.39 3.58 12.40
CA LYS A 388 -14.52 3.78 13.36
C LYS A 388 -15.23 2.49 13.76
N GLY A 389 -15.08 1.42 13.02
CA GLY A 389 -15.60 0.09 13.37
C GLY A 389 -14.76 -0.67 14.41
N THR A 390 -13.59 -0.17 14.80
CA THR A 390 -12.64 -0.86 15.70
C THR A 390 -13.08 -0.87 17.16
N ILE A 391 -12.58 -1.82 17.94
CA ILE A 391 -12.73 -1.84 19.39
C ILE A 391 -12.02 -0.63 19.97
N THR A 392 -10.81 -0.34 19.51
CA THR A 392 -10.01 0.81 19.93
C THR A 392 -10.79 2.13 19.82
N TYR A 393 -11.45 2.40 18.68
CA TYR A 393 -12.25 3.63 18.54
C TYR A 393 -13.44 3.66 19.51
N ARG A 394 -14.15 2.54 19.70
CA ARG A 394 -15.24 2.47 20.69
C ARG A 394 -14.76 2.70 22.12
N ARG A 395 -13.54 2.23 22.45
CA ARG A 395 -12.93 2.49 23.77
C ARG A 395 -12.56 3.97 23.94
N MET A 396 -12.05 4.64 22.87
CA MET A 396 -11.84 6.09 22.91
C MET A 396 -13.12 6.85 23.23
N LEU A 397 -14.24 6.49 22.61
CA LEU A 397 -15.55 7.09 22.88
C LEU A 397 -16.02 6.85 24.32
N ALA A 398 -15.82 5.64 24.87
CA ALA A 398 -16.27 5.27 26.18
C ALA A 398 -15.43 5.93 27.31
N LEU A 399 -14.12 6.03 27.10
CA LEU A 399 -13.18 6.53 28.11
C LEU A 399 -12.96 8.06 28.04
N GLY A 400 -13.15 8.68 26.88
CA GLY A 400 -12.95 10.11 26.67
C GLY A 400 -13.64 11.00 27.72
N PRO A 401 -14.92 10.77 28.09
CA PRO A 401 -15.60 11.59 29.10
C PRO A 401 -14.93 11.59 30.47
N GLN A 402 -14.10 10.59 30.77
CA GLN A 402 -13.45 10.41 32.10
C GLN A 402 -11.94 10.60 32.03
N ASN A 403 -11.35 10.70 30.83
CA ASN A 403 -9.92 10.83 30.61
C ASN A 403 -9.63 11.96 29.62
N PRO A 404 -9.13 13.13 30.10
CA PRO A 404 -8.86 14.29 29.26
C PRO A 404 -7.85 14.02 28.11
N GLU A 405 -6.87 13.15 28.31
CA GLU A 405 -5.89 12.80 27.28
C GLU A 405 -6.56 12.01 26.14
N ILE A 406 -7.38 11.02 26.49
CA ILE A 406 -8.15 10.24 25.50
C ILE A 406 -9.18 11.13 24.80
N ALA A 407 -9.83 12.06 25.52
CA ALA A 407 -10.77 13.02 24.95
C ALA A 407 -10.10 13.92 23.91
N ALA A 408 -8.94 14.50 24.24
CA ALA A 408 -8.17 15.35 23.33
C ALA A 408 -7.71 14.56 22.08
N ARG A 409 -7.27 13.30 22.28
CA ARG A 409 -6.83 12.43 21.18
C ARG A 409 -8.01 12.02 20.28
N LEU A 410 -9.19 11.76 20.87
CA LEU A 410 -10.43 11.48 20.12
C LEU A 410 -10.87 12.71 19.31
N ASP A 411 -10.83 13.90 19.91
CA ASP A 411 -11.18 15.16 19.22
C ASP A 411 -10.25 15.40 18.03
N LEU A 412 -8.94 15.25 18.21
CA LEU A 412 -7.97 15.31 17.12
C LEU A 412 -8.25 14.25 16.05
N PHE A 413 -8.61 13.03 16.41
CA PHE A 413 -8.93 11.97 15.46
C PHE A 413 -10.20 12.27 14.66
N GLU A 414 -11.23 12.85 15.27
CA GLU A 414 -12.50 13.14 14.61
C GLU A 414 -12.48 14.45 13.82
N HIS A 415 -11.89 15.52 14.35
CA HIS A 415 -12.05 16.86 13.82
C HIS A 415 -10.78 17.42 13.17
N ARG A 416 -9.61 16.93 13.58
CA ARG A 416 -8.31 17.47 13.14
C ARG A 416 -8.15 18.95 13.47
N VAL A 417 -7.06 19.50 12.96
CA VAL A 417 -6.83 20.94 12.81
C VAL A 417 -6.37 21.21 11.37
N PRO A 418 -6.51 22.45 10.85
CA PRO A 418 -6.17 22.75 9.46
C PRO A 418 -4.72 22.43 9.08
N GLU A 419 -3.79 22.61 9.99
CA GLU A 419 -2.37 22.38 9.77
C GLU A 419 -1.73 21.67 10.96
N GLU A 420 -0.89 20.68 10.67
CA GLU A 420 -0.18 19.89 11.67
C GLU A 420 1.30 19.79 11.30
N LEU A 421 2.19 19.93 12.31
CA LEU A 421 3.63 19.74 12.17
C LEU A 421 4.12 18.84 13.29
N TYR A 422 4.83 17.78 12.94
CA TYR A 422 5.39 16.82 13.91
C TYR A 422 6.86 16.58 13.62
N GLN A 423 7.65 16.40 14.69
CA GLN A 423 9.05 15.99 14.58
C GLN A 423 9.12 14.46 14.68
N TYR A 424 8.99 13.76 13.57
CA TYR A 424 8.88 12.29 13.53
C TYR A 424 10.10 11.55 14.06
N SER A 425 11.29 12.17 14.06
CA SER A 425 12.49 11.57 14.66
C SER A 425 12.40 11.37 16.18
N VAL A 426 11.52 12.11 16.87
CA VAL A 426 11.31 12.01 18.34
C VAL A 426 9.85 11.78 18.72
N ASP A 427 8.91 12.10 17.84
CA ASP A 427 7.46 11.96 18.04
C ASP A 427 6.79 11.31 16.78
N PRO A 428 7.14 10.06 16.43
CA PRO A 428 6.52 9.38 15.31
C PRO A 428 5.02 9.13 15.52
N ASP A 429 4.54 9.20 16.76
CA ASP A 429 3.17 8.97 17.17
C ASP A 429 2.27 10.21 17.03
N ALA A 430 2.83 11.33 16.59
CA ALA A 430 2.14 12.60 16.36
C ALA A 430 1.33 13.05 17.58
N ARG A 431 2.02 13.15 18.72
CA ARG A 431 1.44 13.58 20.00
C ARG A 431 1.44 15.10 20.16
N ASN A 432 2.48 15.78 19.65
CA ASN A 432 2.71 17.19 19.89
C ASN A 432 2.73 17.96 18.57
N ASN A 433 1.65 18.69 18.29
CA ASN A 433 1.57 19.54 17.10
C ASN A 433 2.41 20.81 17.29
N LEU A 434 3.45 20.97 16.48
CA LEU A 434 4.46 22.04 16.56
C LEU A 434 4.16 23.25 15.68
N VAL A 435 3.03 23.33 14.97
CA VAL A 435 2.69 24.44 14.06
C VAL A 435 2.80 25.81 14.74
N LYS A 436 2.48 25.91 16.03
CA LYS A 436 2.55 27.15 16.80
C LYS A 436 3.85 27.31 17.59
N SER A 437 4.81 26.40 17.44
CA SER A 437 6.08 26.46 18.16
C SER A 437 7.03 27.46 17.50
N GLU A 438 7.45 28.49 18.20
CA GLU A 438 8.39 29.49 17.70
C GLU A 438 9.71 28.86 17.27
N SER A 439 10.21 27.87 18.00
CA SER A 439 11.46 27.16 17.70
C SER A 439 11.42 26.32 16.42
N HIS A 440 10.22 26.02 15.88
CA HIS A 440 10.03 25.19 14.68
C HIS A 440 9.44 25.95 13.49
N GLN A 441 9.40 27.30 13.55
CA GLN A 441 8.88 28.11 12.45
C GLN A 441 9.70 27.98 11.16
N ALA A 442 11.01 27.78 11.27
CA ALA A 442 11.88 27.53 10.11
C ALA A 442 11.51 26.20 9.41
N ASP A 443 11.25 25.14 10.18
CA ASP A 443 10.82 23.84 9.63
C ASP A 443 9.42 23.93 9.02
N TYR A 444 8.49 24.60 9.69
CA TYR A 444 7.16 24.87 9.14
C TYR A 444 7.25 25.58 7.80
N GLN A 445 8.03 26.68 7.71
CA GLN A 445 8.18 27.43 6.47
C GLN A 445 8.84 26.60 5.36
N ARG A 446 9.89 25.85 5.69
CA ARG A 446 10.58 24.97 4.76
C ARG A 446 9.65 23.92 4.16
N LEU A 447 8.85 23.24 4.99
CA LEU A 447 7.96 22.16 4.55
C LEU A 447 6.74 22.69 3.78
N THR A 448 6.16 23.81 4.19
CA THR A 448 5.07 24.45 3.44
C THR A 448 5.51 24.93 2.08
N THR A 449 6.71 25.54 1.97
CA THR A 449 7.30 25.93 0.68
C THR A 449 7.56 24.71 -0.21
N ALA A 450 8.07 23.62 0.35
CA ALA A 450 8.32 22.39 -0.38
C ALA A 450 7.02 21.75 -0.90
N LEU A 451 5.95 21.73 -0.08
CA LEU A 451 4.65 21.24 -0.50
C LEU A 451 4.05 22.07 -1.63
N GLU A 452 4.12 23.41 -1.52
CA GLU A 452 3.64 24.32 -2.57
C GLU A 452 4.39 24.08 -3.90
N ALA A 453 5.71 23.99 -3.84
CA ALA A 453 6.53 23.71 -5.02
C ALA A 453 6.18 22.36 -5.67
N TRP A 454 5.90 21.33 -4.85
CA TRP A 454 5.44 20.04 -5.35
C TRP A 454 4.06 20.14 -5.99
N MET A 455 3.10 20.86 -5.38
CA MET A 455 1.76 21.08 -5.94
C MET A 455 1.82 21.78 -7.30
N VAL A 456 2.67 22.79 -7.43
CA VAL A 456 2.91 23.48 -8.73
C VAL A 456 3.49 22.49 -9.75
N LYS A 457 4.50 21.72 -9.36
CA LYS A 457 5.17 20.77 -10.26
C LYS A 457 4.25 19.67 -10.76
N THR A 458 3.37 19.16 -9.92
CA THR A 458 2.50 18.01 -10.24
C THR A 458 1.11 18.41 -10.74
N GLY A 459 0.78 19.71 -10.71
CA GLY A 459 -0.56 20.19 -11.08
C GLY A 459 -1.64 19.81 -10.05
N ASP A 460 -1.28 19.74 -8.76
CA ASP A 460 -2.21 19.34 -7.71
C ASP A 460 -3.40 20.32 -7.62
N PRO A 461 -4.66 19.83 -7.70
CA PRO A 461 -5.86 20.67 -7.63
C PRO A 461 -6.06 21.37 -6.27
N MET A 462 -5.28 21.03 -5.26
CA MET A 462 -5.30 21.70 -3.96
C MET A 462 -4.40 22.94 -3.88
N LEU A 463 -3.66 23.29 -4.92
CA LEU A 463 -2.71 24.42 -4.88
C LEU A 463 -3.38 25.74 -4.44
N GLU A 464 -4.50 26.11 -5.05
CA GLU A 464 -5.21 27.36 -4.74
C GLU A 464 -5.67 27.41 -3.27
N VAL A 465 -6.30 26.35 -2.76
CA VAL A 465 -6.72 26.30 -1.35
C VAL A 465 -5.53 26.27 -0.40
N PHE A 466 -4.42 25.68 -0.80
CA PHE A 466 -3.20 25.69 0.00
C PHE A 466 -2.58 27.10 0.10
N GLN A 467 -2.54 27.83 -1.00
CA GLN A 467 -2.07 29.23 -1.01
C GLN A 467 -2.96 30.13 -0.15
N GLY A 468 -4.28 29.91 -0.17
CA GLY A 468 -5.26 30.62 0.67
C GLY A 468 -5.53 29.96 2.03
N ARG A 469 -4.69 29.01 2.51
CA ARG A 469 -4.97 28.14 3.66
C ARG A 469 -5.29 28.83 4.97
N ALA A 470 -4.81 30.06 5.16
CA ALA A 470 -5.10 30.85 6.36
C ALA A 470 -6.57 31.32 6.42
N ASP A 471 -7.24 31.50 5.27
CA ASP A 471 -8.62 31.96 5.22
C ASP A 471 -9.61 30.76 5.32
N PRO A 472 -10.43 30.69 6.39
CA PRO A 472 -11.47 29.66 6.50
C PRO A 472 -12.47 29.64 5.34
N ASN A 473 -12.78 30.80 4.73
CA ASN A 473 -13.74 30.87 3.63
C ASN A 473 -13.20 30.21 2.35
N VAL A 474 -11.90 30.34 2.08
CA VAL A 474 -11.23 29.69 0.95
C VAL A 474 -11.30 28.16 1.14
N ARG A 475 -11.05 27.67 2.36
CA ARG A 475 -11.15 26.23 2.67
C ARG A 475 -12.59 25.72 2.53
N GLU A 476 -13.58 26.47 3.02
CA GLU A 476 -14.99 26.08 2.91
C GLU A 476 -15.48 26.07 1.45
N ALA A 477 -15.09 27.06 0.64
CA ALA A 477 -15.41 27.07 -0.79
C ALA A 477 -14.83 25.87 -1.53
N TYR A 478 -13.57 25.52 -1.24
CA TYR A 478 -12.94 24.32 -1.79
C TYR A 478 -13.69 23.04 -1.38
N MET A 479 -14.05 22.91 -0.09
CA MET A 479 -14.79 21.75 0.39
C MET A 479 -16.16 21.61 -0.25
N ALA A 480 -16.90 22.70 -0.41
CA ALA A 480 -18.19 22.70 -1.10
C ALA A 480 -18.06 22.19 -2.55
N LYS A 481 -17.01 22.60 -3.26
CA LYS A 481 -16.71 22.13 -4.62
C LYS A 481 -16.47 20.62 -4.65
N VAL A 482 -15.52 20.10 -3.85
CA VAL A 482 -15.14 18.68 -3.92
C VAL A 482 -16.23 17.75 -3.37
N GLU A 483 -17.07 18.22 -2.43
CA GLU A 483 -18.24 17.48 -1.95
C GLU A 483 -19.31 17.37 -3.04
N ALA A 484 -19.56 18.45 -3.81
CA ALA A 484 -20.47 18.45 -4.95
C ALA A 484 -20.00 17.52 -6.07
N GLU A 485 -18.69 17.53 -6.40
CA GLU A 485 -18.09 16.62 -7.38
C GLU A 485 -18.25 15.15 -6.95
N ALA A 486 -18.02 14.83 -5.67
CA ALA A 486 -18.22 13.48 -5.14
C ALA A 486 -19.69 13.05 -5.20
N ALA A 487 -20.63 13.95 -4.89
CA ALA A 487 -22.06 13.68 -4.99
C ALA A 487 -22.50 13.40 -6.45
N ALA A 488 -22.02 14.21 -7.41
CA ALA A 488 -22.27 14.00 -8.84
C ALA A 488 -21.70 12.65 -9.32
N ARG A 489 -20.48 12.32 -8.90
CA ARG A 489 -19.84 11.04 -9.21
C ARG A 489 -20.63 9.84 -8.67
N LYS A 490 -21.17 9.92 -7.45
CA LYS A 490 -22.01 8.86 -6.85
C LYS A 490 -23.32 8.64 -7.59
N SER A 491 -23.95 9.69 -8.09
CA SER A 491 -25.23 9.58 -8.82
C SER A 491 -25.09 8.90 -10.18
N GLY A 492 -23.89 8.92 -10.79
CA GLY A 492 -23.58 8.31 -12.09
C GLY A 492 -23.01 6.88 -12.04
N ARG A 493 -22.87 6.28 -10.85
CA ARG A 493 -22.17 4.98 -10.69
C ARG A 493 -23.09 3.77 -10.81
N THR A 494 -22.64 2.77 -11.60
CA THR A 494 -22.92 1.36 -11.35
C THR A 494 -22.04 0.92 -10.15
N LYS A 495 -22.65 0.34 -9.12
CA LYS A 495 -21.90 -0.17 -7.94
C LYS A 495 -20.87 -1.20 -8.42
N VAL A 496 -19.59 -0.93 -8.19
CA VAL A 496 -18.55 -1.96 -8.24
C VAL A 496 -18.74 -2.82 -6.98
N ALA A 497 -18.78 -4.14 -7.14
CA ALA A 497 -18.86 -5.05 -6.02
C ALA A 497 -17.62 -4.86 -5.13
N ASP A 498 -17.86 -4.58 -3.87
CA ASP A 498 -16.84 -4.33 -2.86
C ASP A 498 -16.25 -5.69 -2.46
N GLU A 499 -15.07 -6.01 -2.98
CA GLU A 499 -14.33 -7.22 -2.57
C GLU A 499 -13.68 -6.96 -1.21
N GLY A 500 -14.50 -6.96 -0.14
CA GLY A 500 -14.03 -7.12 1.23
C GLY A 500 -13.66 -5.86 2.01
N ASP A 501 -13.96 -4.66 1.56
CA ASP A 501 -13.88 -3.49 2.43
C ASP A 501 -15.13 -3.38 3.31
N GLU A 502 -14.93 -3.21 4.62
CA GLU A 502 -15.97 -3.14 5.64
C GLU A 502 -17.12 -2.22 5.25
N ALA A 503 -18.26 -2.79 4.92
CA ALA A 503 -19.50 -2.06 4.82
C ALA A 503 -19.72 -1.33 6.15
N THR A 504 -19.85 -0.01 6.12
CA THR A 504 -20.45 0.77 7.20
C THR A 504 -21.72 0.03 7.64
N PRO A 505 -21.91 -0.28 8.94
CA PRO A 505 -23.04 -1.08 9.37
C PRO A 505 -24.33 -0.45 8.84
N ALA A 506 -25.07 -1.22 8.03
CA ALA A 506 -26.32 -0.81 7.44
C ALA A 506 -27.26 -0.36 8.59
N LYS A 507 -27.80 0.86 8.49
CA LYS A 507 -28.84 1.32 9.41
C LYS A 507 -29.90 0.23 9.51
N PRO A 508 -30.34 -0.17 10.73
CA PRO A 508 -31.34 -1.20 10.89
C PRO A 508 -32.60 -0.81 10.11
N LYS A 509 -33.00 -1.64 9.16
CA LYS A 509 -34.26 -1.49 8.46
C LYS A 509 -35.37 -1.47 9.51
N LYS A 510 -36.04 -0.33 9.70
CA LYS A 510 -37.27 -0.25 10.49
C LYS A 510 -38.23 -1.29 9.92
N LYS A 511 -38.53 -2.34 10.68
CA LYS A 511 -39.60 -3.27 10.37
C LYS A 511 -40.90 -2.45 10.29
N GLN A 512 -41.46 -2.33 9.11
CA GLN A 512 -42.83 -1.84 8.97
C GLN A 512 -43.75 -2.84 9.70
N ALA A 513 -44.33 -2.39 10.80
CA ALA A 513 -45.37 -3.14 11.50
C ALA A 513 -46.58 -3.29 10.57
N GLY A 514 -46.79 -4.50 10.08
CA GLY A 514 -47.95 -4.81 9.27
C GLY A 514 -49.24 -4.64 10.09
N LYS A 515 -50.06 -3.67 9.73
CA LYS A 515 -51.44 -3.53 10.21
C LYS A 515 -52.22 -4.75 9.72
N LYS A 516 -52.46 -5.73 10.59
CA LYS A 516 -53.52 -6.74 10.41
C LYS A 516 -54.85 -6.04 10.43
N ARG A 517 -55.52 -5.95 9.29
CA ARG A 517 -56.95 -5.66 9.21
C ARG A 517 -57.71 -6.90 9.65
N THR A 518 -58.32 -6.84 10.83
CA THR A 518 -59.38 -7.79 11.25
C THR A 518 -60.66 -7.46 10.47
N LYS A 519 -61.09 -8.37 9.61
CA LYS A 519 -62.47 -8.36 9.09
C LYS A 519 -63.36 -9.05 10.12
N ALA A 520 -64.25 -8.30 10.74
CA ALA A 520 -65.38 -8.88 11.44
C ALA A 520 -66.38 -9.40 10.40
N ALA A 521 -66.86 -10.63 10.58
CA ALA A 521 -68.01 -11.17 9.86
C ALA A 521 -69.23 -11.08 10.76
N LEU A 522 -70.29 -10.60 10.18
CA LEU A 522 -71.67 -10.94 10.54
C LEU A 522 -72.05 -12.21 9.82
#